data_2abf700b624f9656d9b8506b6d0dbdc8
#
_entry.id   2abf700b624f9656d9b8506b6d0dbdc8
#
_cell.length_a   1.000
_cell.length_b   1.000
_cell.length_c   1.000
_cell.angle_alpha   90.00
_cell.angle_beta   90.00
_cell.angle_gamma   90.00
#
_symmetry.space_group_name_H-M   'P 1'
#
loop_
_entity.id
_entity.type
_entity.pdbx_description
1 polymer ?
#
loop_
_entity_poly.entity_id
_entity_poly.type
_entity_poly.pdbx_seq_one_letter_code
_entity_poly.pdbx_strand_id
1 'polypeptide(L)'
;MPAGVGDFMKKKVVFIIIYVLLCLTPLAMLPLSKDTSAEEKRDLSAFPEVKKEGKLNLSFFTEFDAWFTDHMGGRSYLVEAQTMMKEYVFGESANSSVILGKNGWLFYEETADDYANVASLTERNSRNVAVTLRMMQDYCTERGVDFVFTVAPNKNTLYPDNMPAWYVRTSGKSNLDMLAADLDRFGVKYADLKSMFLKEPKAYYQPRDSHWTYEGGMLAYRTIVNKLSKEHSLFEDVKFTERADWDADLVNMMYPGAPDTDVQMYPEITYSFTVKGAFVSDMDMVIETTGGAGEGSLLMFRDSFGNTTWRYFAEAFAEADFERAVPYRLNTIDRIGADTVVLEIVERNLKNLAEKAPMMEAPKRNLEVLDAYDISDRDNQVASRTAGVFFHIYGSIAPEILDEDYHVYIIAKKSGNAVFYEAFPIYERELLTSERCCDNGFSCYLPEEVATEADSLGILTVSNGKYYYIPYTK
;
A
#
# COMPACT_ATOMS: atom_id res chain seq x y z
N MET A 1 35.54 -60.32 20.73
CA MET A 1 35.20 -58.96 20.30
C MET A 1 34.15 -58.45 21.25
N PRO A 2 34.25 -57.26 21.81
CA PRO A 2 33.22 -56.77 22.79
C PRO A 2 31.91 -56.56 22.06
N ALA A 3 30.83 -57.06 22.63
CA ALA A 3 29.45 -57.05 22.08
C ALA A 3 28.89 -55.65 21.72
N GLY A 4 29.54 -54.58 22.09
CA GLY A 4 29.11 -53.20 21.84
C GLY A 4 29.51 -52.60 20.45
N VAL A 5 30.56 -53.09 19.84
CA VAL A 5 31.07 -52.51 18.56
C VAL A 5 30.18 -52.85 17.37
N GLY A 6 29.63 -54.06 17.35
CA GLY A 6 28.74 -54.48 16.30
C GLY A 6 27.38 -53.75 16.25
N ASP A 7 26.86 -53.41 17.45
CA ASP A 7 25.60 -52.71 17.56
C ASP A 7 25.77 -51.21 17.23
N PHE A 8 26.88 -50.61 17.59
CA PHE A 8 27.22 -49.23 17.23
C PHE A 8 27.44 -49.04 15.71
N MET A 9 28.09 -50.03 15.04
CA MET A 9 28.25 -50.03 13.60
C MET A 9 26.91 -50.15 12.88
N LYS A 10 26.01 -51.06 13.34
CA LYS A 10 24.67 -51.21 12.77
C LYS A 10 23.85 -49.92 12.88
N LYS A 11 23.89 -49.21 14.02
CA LYS A 11 23.21 -47.92 14.19
C LYS A 11 23.72 -46.85 13.22
N LYS A 12 25.04 -46.79 13.01
CA LYS A 12 25.64 -45.89 12.02
C LYS A 12 25.23 -46.20 10.60
N VAL A 13 25.20 -47.45 10.21
CA VAL A 13 24.76 -47.90 8.88
C VAL A 13 23.28 -47.56 8.66
N VAL A 14 22.43 -47.84 9.64
CA VAL A 14 21.01 -47.45 9.57
C VAL A 14 20.84 -45.94 9.42
N PHE A 15 21.59 -45.15 10.21
CA PHE A 15 21.57 -43.68 10.10
C PHE A 15 21.99 -43.21 8.68
N ILE A 16 23.08 -43.79 8.12
CA ILE A 16 23.54 -43.45 6.79
C ILE A 16 22.49 -43.79 5.72
N ILE A 17 21.86 -44.97 5.85
CA ILE A 17 20.80 -45.42 4.91
C ILE A 17 19.62 -44.43 4.97
N ILE A 18 19.17 -44.08 6.18
CA ILE A 18 18.07 -43.11 6.37
C ILE A 18 18.45 -41.76 5.77
N TYR A 19 19.66 -41.26 6.04
CA TYR A 19 20.16 -40.03 5.48
C TYR A 19 20.18 -39.99 3.97
N VAL A 20 20.74 -41.05 3.34
CA VAL A 20 20.77 -41.20 1.88
C VAL A 20 19.36 -41.29 1.28
N LEU A 21 18.46 -42.02 1.92
CA LEU A 21 17.06 -42.08 1.47
C LEU A 21 16.40 -40.72 1.55
N LEU A 22 16.58 -39.96 2.62
CA LEU A 22 16.07 -38.58 2.77
C LEU A 22 16.61 -37.67 1.68
N CYS A 23 17.93 -37.74 1.36
CA CYS A 23 18.53 -36.94 0.29
C CYS A 23 18.02 -37.32 -1.12
N LEU A 24 17.70 -38.57 -1.36
CA LEU A 24 17.24 -39.05 -2.67
C LEU A 24 15.71 -38.88 -2.87
N THR A 25 14.95 -38.77 -1.79
CA THR A 25 13.47 -38.65 -1.85
C THR A 25 13.00 -37.49 -2.73
N PRO A 26 13.52 -36.25 -2.61
CA PRO A 26 13.10 -35.11 -3.43
C PRO A 26 13.35 -35.36 -4.94
N LEU A 27 14.48 -35.98 -5.27
CA LEU A 27 14.85 -36.31 -6.64
C LEU A 27 13.92 -37.39 -7.22
N ALA A 28 13.58 -38.42 -6.43
CA ALA A 28 12.66 -39.49 -6.83
C ALA A 28 11.22 -38.97 -7.01
N MET A 29 10.85 -37.92 -6.31
CA MET A 29 9.51 -37.31 -6.37
C MET A 29 9.39 -36.21 -7.46
N LEU A 30 10.45 -35.84 -8.17
CA LEU A 30 10.41 -34.83 -9.26
C LEU A 30 9.29 -35.11 -10.30
N PRO A 31 9.03 -36.36 -10.75
CA PRO A 31 7.95 -36.61 -11.69
C PRO A 31 6.54 -36.35 -11.12
N LEU A 32 6.43 -36.21 -9.81
CA LEU A 32 5.18 -35.94 -9.08
C LEU A 32 5.05 -34.48 -8.68
N SER A 33 5.97 -33.62 -9.13
CA SER A 33 5.90 -32.18 -8.84
C SER A 33 4.63 -31.57 -9.43
N LYS A 34 3.96 -30.71 -8.68
CA LYS A 34 2.83 -29.92 -9.15
C LYS A 34 3.29 -28.47 -9.35
N ASP A 35 2.66 -27.78 -10.28
CA ASP A 35 2.82 -26.34 -10.40
C ASP A 35 2.15 -25.67 -9.19
N THR A 36 2.95 -25.05 -8.33
CA THR A 36 2.52 -24.34 -7.11
C THR A 36 2.53 -22.83 -7.29
N SER A 37 2.74 -22.31 -8.50
CA SER A 37 2.83 -20.88 -8.79
C SER A 37 1.61 -20.10 -8.31
N ALA A 38 0.40 -20.65 -8.52
CA ALA A 38 -0.84 -20.03 -8.06
C ALA A 38 -0.99 -20.07 -6.53
N GLU A 39 -0.56 -21.15 -5.88
CA GLU A 39 -0.61 -21.34 -4.42
C GLU A 39 0.39 -20.43 -3.71
N GLU A 40 1.61 -20.28 -4.27
CA GLU A 40 2.67 -19.44 -3.71
C GLU A 40 2.58 -17.98 -4.15
N LYS A 41 1.66 -17.63 -5.05
CA LYS A 41 1.46 -16.28 -5.61
C LYS A 41 2.75 -15.69 -6.20
N ARG A 42 3.58 -16.54 -6.84
CA ARG A 42 4.82 -16.15 -7.52
C ARG A 42 5.07 -17.01 -8.76
N ASP A 43 5.84 -16.48 -9.69
CA ASP A 43 6.30 -17.25 -10.84
C ASP A 43 7.41 -18.23 -10.42
N LEU A 44 7.27 -19.48 -10.84
CA LEU A 44 8.30 -20.49 -10.61
C LEU A 44 9.47 -20.32 -11.60
N SER A 45 10.67 -20.64 -11.14
CA SER A 45 11.88 -20.56 -11.96
C SER A 45 11.79 -21.51 -13.16
N ALA A 46 12.07 -21.00 -14.37
CA ALA A 46 12.12 -21.82 -15.57
C ALA A 46 13.38 -22.69 -15.58
N PHE A 47 13.34 -23.85 -16.29
CA PHE A 47 14.51 -24.66 -16.48
C PHE A 47 15.60 -23.86 -17.24
N PRO A 48 16.85 -23.82 -16.73
CA PRO A 48 17.87 -22.95 -17.30
C PRO A 48 18.35 -23.41 -18.68
N GLU A 49 18.60 -22.45 -19.54
CA GLU A 49 19.24 -22.71 -20.83
C GLU A 49 20.76 -22.86 -20.66
N VAL A 50 21.34 -23.89 -21.31
CA VAL A 50 22.79 -24.13 -21.28
C VAL A 50 23.55 -23.00 -21.99
N LYS A 51 22.91 -22.36 -22.98
CA LYS A 51 23.48 -21.22 -23.72
C LYS A 51 22.47 -20.09 -23.77
N LYS A 52 22.89 -18.88 -23.41
CA LYS A 52 22.14 -17.63 -23.58
C LYS A 52 22.85 -16.78 -24.63
N GLU A 53 22.12 -16.31 -25.63
CA GLU A 53 22.68 -15.49 -26.74
C GLU A 53 23.92 -16.11 -27.42
N GLY A 54 23.94 -17.45 -27.56
CA GLY A 54 25.05 -18.18 -28.19
C GLY A 54 26.29 -18.40 -27.33
N LYS A 55 26.34 -17.86 -26.09
CA LYS A 55 27.42 -18.05 -25.12
C LYS A 55 27.03 -19.06 -24.03
N LEU A 56 28.02 -19.70 -23.42
CA LEU A 56 27.80 -20.59 -22.29
C LEU A 56 27.15 -19.80 -21.12
N ASN A 57 26.06 -20.32 -20.55
CA ASN A 57 25.41 -19.70 -19.42
C ASN A 57 26.21 -19.97 -18.13
N LEU A 58 26.95 -18.97 -17.66
CA LEU A 58 27.75 -19.09 -16.43
C LEU A 58 26.91 -19.17 -15.16
N SER A 59 25.63 -18.77 -15.21
CA SER A 59 24.67 -18.85 -14.11
C SER A 59 23.87 -20.15 -14.13
N PHE A 60 24.16 -21.07 -15.05
CA PHE A 60 23.38 -22.32 -15.23
C PHE A 60 23.13 -23.06 -13.92
N PHE A 61 24.15 -23.25 -13.10
CA PHE A 61 24.01 -23.99 -11.84
C PHE A 61 23.16 -23.26 -10.80
N THR A 62 23.26 -21.96 -10.73
CA THR A 62 22.43 -21.13 -9.83
C THR A 62 20.97 -21.14 -10.28
N GLU A 63 20.74 -21.02 -11.57
CA GLU A 63 19.39 -21.08 -12.15
C GLU A 63 18.79 -22.50 -12.06
N PHE A 64 19.64 -23.54 -12.19
CA PHE A 64 19.22 -24.92 -11.99
C PHE A 64 18.84 -25.19 -10.53
N ASP A 65 19.60 -24.67 -9.58
CA ASP A 65 19.29 -24.79 -8.16
C ASP A 65 17.94 -24.13 -7.83
N ALA A 66 17.69 -22.93 -8.35
CA ALA A 66 16.41 -22.26 -8.22
C ALA A 66 15.28 -23.08 -8.84
N TRP A 67 15.44 -23.55 -10.08
CA TRP A 67 14.46 -24.40 -10.74
C TRP A 67 14.20 -25.71 -9.97
N PHE A 68 15.26 -26.40 -9.54
CA PHE A 68 15.15 -27.63 -8.78
C PHE A 68 14.40 -27.43 -7.46
N THR A 69 14.72 -26.34 -6.76
CA THR A 69 14.05 -25.97 -5.51
C THR A 69 12.56 -25.73 -5.72
N ASP A 70 12.18 -25.07 -6.81
CA ASP A 70 10.79 -24.78 -7.14
C ASP A 70 10.01 -26.00 -7.60
N HIS A 71 10.66 -26.94 -8.32
CA HIS A 71 10.01 -28.12 -8.90
C HIS A 71 10.28 -29.41 -8.13
N MET A 72 10.92 -29.32 -6.98
CA MET A 72 11.22 -30.51 -6.15
C MET A 72 9.94 -31.23 -5.76
N GLY A 73 9.83 -32.50 -6.12
CA GLY A 73 8.66 -33.34 -5.77
C GLY A 73 8.47 -33.43 -4.25
N GLY A 74 7.24 -33.26 -3.80
CA GLY A 74 6.90 -33.26 -2.37
C GLY A 74 7.34 -32.03 -1.61
N ARG A 75 7.73 -30.95 -2.31
CA ARG A 75 8.14 -29.66 -1.71
C ARG A 75 7.09 -29.14 -0.74
N SER A 76 5.80 -29.16 -1.13
CA SER A 76 4.71 -28.71 -0.25
C SER A 76 4.69 -29.43 1.10
N TYR A 77 4.82 -30.77 1.09
CA TYR A 77 4.87 -31.56 2.33
C TYR A 77 6.11 -31.26 3.19
N LEU A 78 7.26 -30.98 2.56
CA LEU A 78 8.48 -30.63 3.30
C LEU A 78 8.39 -29.23 3.87
N VAL A 79 7.82 -28.28 3.14
CA VAL A 79 7.53 -26.93 3.61
C VAL A 79 6.54 -26.98 4.78
N GLU A 80 5.46 -27.75 4.64
CA GLU A 80 4.46 -27.95 5.69
C GLU A 80 5.09 -28.57 6.94
N ALA A 81 5.86 -29.66 6.81
CA ALA A 81 6.56 -30.27 7.91
C ALA A 81 7.56 -29.34 8.62
N GLN A 82 8.29 -28.54 7.83
CA GLN A 82 9.20 -27.51 8.36
C GLN A 82 8.43 -26.43 9.11
N THR A 83 7.32 -25.95 8.53
CA THR A 83 6.44 -24.94 9.15
C THR A 83 5.90 -25.46 10.47
N MET A 84 5.34 -26.67 10.49
CA MET A 84 4.85 -27.31 11.73
C MET A 84 5.95 -27.46 12.77
N MET A 85 7.15 -27.88 12.37
CA MET A 85 8.26 -28.01 13.30
C MET A 85 8.68 -26.66 13.89
N LYS A 86 8.78 -25.62 13.07
CA LYS A 86 9.10 -24.27 13.56
C LYS A 86 8.03 -23.75 14.49
N GLU A 87 6.77 -23.85 14.14
CA GLU A 87 5.65 -23.37 14.93
C GLU A 87 5.50 -24.15 16.24
N TYR A 88 5.34 -25.47 16.19
CA TYR A 88 5.00 -26.28 17.39
C TYR A 88 6.18 -26.60 18.28
N VAL A 89 7.42 -26.66 17.74
CA VAL A 89 8.61 -26.99 18.54
C VAL A 89 9.37 -25.73 18.95
N PHE A 90 9.49 -24.74 18.07
CA PHE A 90 10.28 -23.54 18.32
C PHE A 90 9.43 -22.30 18.60
N GLY A 91 8.13 -22.31 18.30
CA GLY A 91 7.25 -21.14 18.45
C GLY A 91 7.61 -20.02 17.47
N GLU A 92 8.24 -20.36 16.34
CA GLU A 92 8.68 -19.43 15.30
C GLU A 92 7.90 -19.60 14.01
N SER A 93 7.63 -18.51 13.32
CA SER A 93 7.06 -18.57 11.98
C SER A 93 8.07 -19.13 10.97
N ALA A 94 7.60 -20.00 10.09
CA ALA A 94 8.41 -20.47 8.97
C ALA A 94 8.50 -19.44 7.83
N ASN A 95 7.54 -18.53 7.75
CA ASN A 95 7.51 -17.44 6.77
C ASN A 95 7.83 -16.12 7.48
N SER A 96 8.89 -15.43 7.04
CA SER A 96 9.34 -14.15 7.61
C SER A 96 8.31 -13.03 7.48
N SER A 97 7.35 -13.14 6.57
CA SER A 97 6.27 -12.16 6.41
C SER A 97 5.10 -12.37 7.38
N VAL A 98 5.12 -13.40 8.23
CA VAL A 98 4.04 -13.72 9.16
C VAL A 98 4.55 -13.77 10.58
N ILE A 99 3.90 -13.03 11.49
CA ILE A 99 4.15 -13.06 12.93
C ILE A 99 3.13 -13.97 13.58
N LEU A 100 3.61 -14.95 14.36
CA LEU A 100 2.78 -15.79 15.22
C LEU A 100 2.37 -15.01 16.46
N GLY A 101 1.12 -14.62 16.54
CA GLY A 101 0.54 -13.94 17.70
C GLY A 101 0.06 -14.91 18.77
N LYS A 102 -0.54 -14.37 19.82
CA LYS A 102 -1.19 -15.14 20.86
C LYS A 102 -2.57 -15.64 20.41
N ASN A 103 -3.07 -16.69 21.04
CA ASN A 103 -4.44 -17.20 20.84
C ASN A 103 -4.76 -17.61 19.39
N GLY A 104 -3.76 -18.03 18.61
CA GLY A 104 -3.91 -18.41 17.20
C GLY A 104 -4.04 -17.23 16.21
N TRP A 105 -3.77 -16.01 16.68
CA TRP A 105 -3.73 -14.85 15.78
C TRP A 105 -2.44 -14.83 14.97
N LEU A 106 -2.55 -14.46 13.72
CA LEU A 106 -1.43 -14.19 12.83
C LEU A 106 -1.42 -12.70 12.47
N PHE A 107 -0.24 -12.11 12.30
CA PHE A 107 -0.08 -10.73 11.88
C PHE A 107 0.86 -10.64 10.69
N TYR A 108 0.64 -9.65 9.85
CA TYR A 108 1.52 -9.37 8.71
C TYR A 108 2.76 -8.61 9.20
N GLU A 109 3.93 -9.10 8.86
CA GLU A 109 5.20 -8.58 9.39
C GLU A 109 5.45 -7.13 9.01
N GLU A 110 5.06 -6.71 7.78
CA GLU A 110 5.19 -5.30 7.35
C GLU A 110 4.48 -4.29 8.27
N THR A 111 3.61 -4.74 9.16
CA THR A 111 2.96 -3.88 10.16
C THR A 111 3.74 -3.77 11.48
N ALA A 112 4.84 -4.51 11.62
CA ALA A 112 5.59 -4.59 12.88
C ALA A 112 6.28 -3.28 13.24
N ASP A 113 6.87 -2.61 12.26
CA ASP A 113 7.57 -1.34 12.45
C ASP A 113 6.61 -0.23 12.85
N ASP A 114 5.43 -0.14 12.21
CA ASP A 114 4.36 0.77 12.64
C ASP A 114 3.89 0.46 14.06
N TYR A 115 3.66 -0.82 14.37
CA TYR A 115 3.27 -1.25 15.71
C TYR A 115 4.30 -0.87 16.79
N ALA A 116 5.57 -1.06 16.48
CA ALA A 116 6.67 -0.74 17.39
C ALA A 116 6.99 0.77 17.46
N ASN A 117 6.40 1.59 16.59
CA ASN A 117 6.71 3.01 16.35
C ASN A 117 8.19 3.25 15.99
N VAL A 118 8.79 2.38 15.19
CA VAL A 118 10.21 2.50 14.76
C VAL A 118 10.35 3.01 13.33
N ALA A 119 9.33 2.86 12.48
CA ALA A 119 9.26 3.41 11.12
C ALA A 119 8.44 4.71 11.08
N SER A 120 8.67 5.60 12.04
CA SER A 120 7.88 6.80 12.20
C SER A 120 8.08 7.78 11.05
N LEU A 121 6.99 8.31 10.52
CA LEU A 121 7.00 9.55 9.76
C LEU A 121 7.56 10.66 10.65
N THR A 122 8.30 11.62 10.07
CA THR A 122 8.63 12.84 10.79
C THR A 122 7.36 13.67 10.99
N GLU A 123 7.35 14.58 11.96
CA GLU A 123 6.23 15.53 12.14
C GLU A 123 5.99 16.33 10.86
N ARG A 124 7.07 16.70 10.14
CA ARG A 124 6.97 17.37 8.85
C ARG A 124 6.34 16.49 7.78
N ASN A 125 6.70 15.21 7.70
CA ASN A 125 6.07 14.28 6.76
C ASN A 125 4.58 14.08 7.03
N SER A 126 4.17 13.95 8.29
CA SER A 126 2.76 13.85 8.68
C SER A 126 1.98 15.09 8.24
N ARG A 127 2.53 16.28 8.54
CA ARG A 127 1.97 17.55 8.09
C ARG A 127 1.89 17.63 6.56
N ASN A 128 2.95 17.27 5.85
CA ASN A 128 3.02 17.33 4.40
C ASN A 128 1.95 16.42 3.75
N VAL A 129 1.72 15.23 4.31
CA VAL A 129 0.62 14.35 3.88
C VAL A 129 -0.74 15.02 4.08
N ALA A 130 -0.97 15.64 5.24
CA ALA A 130 -2.24 16.34 5.50
C ALA A 130 -2.45 17.54 4.57
N VAL A 131 -1.39 18.31 4.27
CA VAL A 131 -1.42 19.42 3.29
C VAL A 131 -1.76 18.87 1.89
N THR A 132 -1.11 17.81 1.46
CA THR A 132 -1.40 17.16 0.16
C THR A 132 -2.84 16.68 0.07
N LEU A 133 -3.36 16.02 1.12
CA LEU A 133 -4.75 15.57 1.18
C LEU A 133 -5.73 16.76 1.18
N ARG A 134 -5.38 17.86 1.83
CA ARG A 134 -6.16 19.10 1.76
C ARG A 134 -6.17 19.67 0.33
N MET A 135 -5.04 19.69 -0.37
CA MET A 135 -4.98 20.15 -1.77
C MET A 135 -5.83 19.24 -2.68
N MET A 136 -5.84 17.91 -2.44
CA MET A 136 -6.73 16.98 -3.15
C MET A 136 -8.21 17.27 -2.89
N GLN A 137 -8.57 17.52 -1.62
CA GLN A 137 -9.94 17.89 -1.24
C GLN A 137 -10.37 19.20 -1.89
N ASP A 138 -9.51 20.22 -1.90
CA ASP A 138 -9.79 21.52 -2.52
C ASP A 138 -9.98 21.36 -4.04
N TYR A 139 -9.13 20.56 -4.71
CA TYR A 139 -9.25 20.23 -6.13
C TYR A 139 -10.60 19.59 -6.47
N CYS A 140 -11.06 18.66 -5.63
CA CYS A 140 -12.38 18.04 -5.76
C CYS A 140 -13.50 19.07 -5.52
N THR A 141 -13.40 19.86 -4.47
CA THR A 141 -14.40 20.87 -4.09
C THR A 141 -14.58 21.93 -5.18
N GLU A 142 -13.51 22.42 -5.81
CA GLU A 142 -13.53 23.36 -6.93
C GLU A 142 -14.31 22.81 -8.14
N ARG A 143 -14.41 21.48 -8.27
CA ARG A 143 -15.18 20.77 -9.32
C ARG A 143 -16.58 20.34 -8.87
N GLY A 144 -17.00 20.72 -7.67
CA GLY A 144 -18.28 20.27 -7.10
C GLY A 144 -18.30 18.79 -6.72
N VAL A 145 -17.13 18.18 -6.54
CA VAL A 145 -16.95 16.76 -6.19
C VAL A 145 -16.74 16.63 -4.69
N ASP A 146 -17.47 15.73 -4.06
CA ASP A 146 -17.30 15.43 -2.63
C ASP A 146 -16.07 14.53 -2.42
N PHE A 147 -15.27 14.80 -1.39
CA PHE A 147 -14.04 14.06 -1.10
C PHE A 147 -14.06 13.54 0.33
N VAL A 148 -13.68 12.26 0.50
CA VAL A 148 -13.44 11.66 1.82
C VAL A 148 -12.15 10.85 1.79
N PHE A 149 -11.31 11.07 2.78
CA PHE A 149 -10.13 10.27 3.07
C PHE A 149 -10.41 9.30 4.21
N THR A 150 -9.84 8.10 4.16
CA THR A 150 -9.89 7.13 5.25
C THR A 150 -8.66 6.24 5.30
N VAL A 151 -8.36 5.73 6.49
CA VAL A 151 -7.27 4.78 6.73
C VAL A 151 -7.83 3.51 7.34
N ALA A 152 -7.60 2.37 6.68
CA ALA A 152 -7.84 1.05 7.25
C ALA A 152 -6.76 0.74 8.29
N PRO A 153 -7.07 0.65 9.59
CA PRO A 153 -6.07 0.43 10.63
C PRO A 153 -5.37 -0.92 10.47
N ASN A 154 -4.10 -1.00 10.81
CA ASN A 154 -3.42 -2.29 10.91
C ASN A 154 -4.07 -3.16 12.00
N LYS A 155 -4.10 -4.47 11.78
CA LYS A 155 -4.68 -5.41 12.74
C LYS A 155 -4.05 -5.32 14.14
N ASN A 156 -2.73 -5.17 14.22
CA ASN A 156 -2.02 -5.01 15.49
C ASN A 156 -2.21 -3.62 16.14
N THR A 157 -2.63 -2.61 15.40
CA THR A 157 -3.07 -1.32 15.95
C THR A 157 -4.35 -1.47 16.77
N LEU A 158 -5.28 -2.32 16.30
CA LEU A 158 -6.58 -2.55 16.95
C LEU A 158 -6.52 -3.65 18.04
N TYR A 159 -5.70 -4.69 17.83
CA TYR A 159 -5.65 -5.88 18.69
C TYR A 159 -4.24 -6.15 19.22
N PRO A 160 -3.61 -5.15 19.91
CA PRO A 160 -2.23 -5.24 20.38
C PRO A 160 -2.00 -6.36 21.40
N ASP A 161 -3.02 -6.76 22.16
CA ASP A 161 -2.93 -7.79 23.19
C ASP A 161 -2.61 -9.18 22.63
N ASN A 162 -2.93 -9.40 21.35
CA ASN A 162 -2.63 -10.63 20.63
C ASN A 162 -1.22 -10.65 19.99
N MET A 163 -0.50 -9.52 20.01
CA MET A 163 0.90 -9.49 19.55
C MET A 163 1.82 -10.26 20.54
N PRO A 164 2.89 -10.89 20.05
CA PRO A 164 3.88 -11.51 20.91
C PRO A 164 4.56 -10.48 21.83
N ALA A 165 4.90 -10.90 23.05
CA ALA A 165 5.42 -9.99 24.07
C ALA A 165 6.80 -9.37 23.73
N TRP A 166 7.54 -9.95 22.80
CA TRP A 166 8.84 -9.42 22.37
C TRP A 166 8.75 -8.28 21.34
N TYR A 167 7.57 -8.07 20.73
CA TYR A 167 7.31 -6.85 19.96
C TYR A 167 6.94 -5.72 20.92
N VAL A 168 7.92 -4.91 21.25
CA VAL A 168 7.76 -3.82 22.24
C VAL A 168 7.44 -2.52 21.52
N ARG A 169 6.36 -1.87 21.93
CA ARG A 169 6.03 -0.52 21.44
C ARG A 169 6.95 0.49 22.11
N THR A 170 7.58 1.34 21.32
CA THR A 170 8.30 2.51 21.83
C THR A 170 7.31 3.57 22.32
N SER A 171 7.77 4.48 23.17
CA SER A 171 6.97 5.63 23.58
C SER A 171 6.80 6.59 22.38
N GLY A 172 5.61 7.10 22.17
CA GLY A 172 5.32 8.06 21.10
C GLY A 172 3.95 7.83 20.47
N LYS A 173 3.62 8.69 19.51
CA LYS A 173 2.42 8.56 18.71
C LYS A 173 2.71 7.65 17.51
N SER A 174 1.73 6.83 17.11
CA SER A 174 1.81 6.11 15.84
C SER A 174 1.71 7.08 14.65
N ASN A 175 2.14 6.61 13.46
CA ASN A 175 1.97 7.37 12.21
C ASN A 175 0.52 7.80 12.00
N LEU A 176 -0.42 6.89 12.25
CA LEU A 176 -1.85 7.17 12.12
C LEU A 176 -2.33 8.22 13.14
N ASP A 177 -1.84 8.18 14.40
CA ASP A 177 -2.24 9.15 15.43
C ASP A 177 -1.68 10.56 15.15
N MET A 178 -0.46 10.65 14.61
CA MET A 178 0.11 11.92 14.17
C MET A 178 -0.68 12.48 12.99
N LEU A 179 -0.90 11.67 11.97
CA LEU A 179 -1.64 12.08 10.78
C LEU A 179 -3.08 12.49 11.13
N ALA A 180 -3.79 11.75 11.97
CA ALA A 180 -5.16 12.11 12.35
C ALA A 180 -5.25 13.50 12.99
N ALA A 181 -4.27 13.89 13.80
CA ALA A 181 -4.20 15.22 14.39
C ALA A 181 -3.95 16.32 13.33
N ASP A 182 -3.09 16.04 12.34
CA ASP A 182 -2.83 16.98 11.24
C ASP A 182 -4.03 17.06 10.28
N LEU A 183 -4.73 15.96 10.00
CA LEU A 183 -5.96 15.98 9.20
C LEU A 183 -7.03 16.89 9.82
N ASP A 184 -7.22 16.83 11.13
CA ASP A 184 -8.12 17.72 11.86
C ASP A 184 -7.65 19.19 11.77
N ARG A 185 -6.34 19.44 12.01
CA ARG A 185 -5.74 20.78 11.90
C ARG A 185 -5.94 21.41 10.53
N PHE A 186 -5.79 20.64 9.44
CA PHE A 186 -5.93 21.14 8.06
C PHE A 186 -7.36 21.02 7.52
N GLY A 187 -8.31 20.52 8.31
CA GLY A 187 -9.72 20.39 7.93
C GLY A 187 -9.97 19.43 6.79
N VAL A 188 -9.19 18.33 6.73
CA VAL A 188 -9.43 17.25 5.79
C VAL A 188 -10.63 16.43 6.24
N LYS A 189 -11.55 16.14 5.33
CA LYS A 189 -12.73 15.31 5.58
C LYS A 189 -12.29 13.86 5.75
N TYR A 190 -12.14 13.44 7.00
CA TYR A 190 -11.59 12.14 7.39
C TYR A 190 -12.64 11.24 8.03
N ALA A 191 -12.76 10.00 7.55
CA ALA A 191 -13.54 8.94 8.18
C ALA A 191 -12.63 8.10 9.10
N ASP A 192 -12.71 8.32 10.41
CA ASP A 192 -11.86 7.70 11.43
C ASP A 192 -12.30 6.27 11.74
N LEU A 193 -11.79 5.31 10.97
CA LEU A 193 -12.08 3.89 11.16
C LEU A 193 -11.42 3.32 12.43
N LYS A 194 -10.24 3.84 12.84
CA LYS A 194 -9.57 3.39 14.06
C LYS A 194 -10.46 3.63 15.27
N SER A 195 -10.94 4.85 15.44
CA SER A 195 -11.84 5.18 16.56
C SER A 195 -13.18 4.46 16.50
N MET A 196 -13.67 4.17 15.30
CA MET A 196 -14.88 3.37 15.12
C MET A 196 -14.66 1.94 15.60
N PHE A 197 -13.64 1.23 15.10
CA PHE A 197 -13.38 -0.16 15.47
C PHE A 197 -13.04 -0.34 16.96
N LEU A 198 -12.34 0.62 17.57
CA LEU A 198 -12.00 0.57 19.00
C LEU A 198 -13.22 0.68 19.93
N LYS A 199 -14.36 1.16 19.44
CA LYS A 199 -15.62 1.22 20.20
C LYS A 199 -16.43 -0.06 20.11
N GLU A 200 -16.13 -0.91 19.15
CA GLU A 200 -16.86 -2.15 18.90
C GLU A 200 -16.54 -3.23 19.95
N PRO A 201 -17.54 -3.98 20.42
CA PRO A 201 -17.35 -4.96 21.50
C PRO A 201 -16.68 -6.28 21.04
N LYS A 202 -16.62 -6.54 19.71
CA LYS A 202 -16.01 -7.75 19.14
C LYS A 202 -14.95 -7.38 18.12
N ALA A 203 -14.10 -8.35 17.81
CA ALA A 203 -13.13 -8.20 16.73
C ALA A 203 -13.84 -8.33 15.35
N TYR A 204 -13.50 -7.41 14.46
CA TYR A 204 -13.98 -7.39 13.08
C TYR A 204 -12.87 -7.66 12.06
N TYR A 205 -11.73 -8.15 12.52
CA TYR A 205 -10.63 -8.65 11.70
C TYR A 205 -10.52 -10.15 11.84
N GLN A 206 -10.18 -10.82 10.76
CA GLN A 206 -9.95 -12.26 10.76
C GLN A 206 -8.69 -12.60 11.58
N PRO A 207 -8.75 -13.58 12.52
CA PRO A 207 -7.57 -13.93 13.32
C PRO A 207 -6.36 -14.36 12.48
N ARG A 208 -6.59 -15.11 11.39
CA ARG A 208 -5.53 -15.70 10.56
C ARG A 208 -5.35 -15.06 9.18
N ASP A 209 -6.04 -13.93 8.92
CA ASP A 209 -5.94 -13.10 7.72
C ASP A 209 -5.48 -11.70 8.10
N SER A 210 -4.86 -10.95 7.20
CA SER A 210 -4.42 -9.58 7.45
C SER A 210 -5.57 -8.56 7.43
N HIS A 211 -6.72 -8.91 6.86
CA HIS A 211 -7.83 -8.02 6.59
C HIS A 211 -8.96 -8.13 7.62
N TRP A 212 -9.88 -7.18 7.56
CA TRP A 212 -11.16 -7.22 8.26
C TRP A 212 -12.12 -8.26 7.65
N THR A 213 -13.13 -8.65 8.43
CA THR A 213 -14.25 -9.47 7.97
C THR A 213 -15.17 -8.68 7.03
N TYR A 214 -16.10 -9.34 6.33
CA TYR A 214 -17.16 -8.62 5.59
C TYR A 214 -18.03 -7.75 6.50
N GLU A 215 -18.29 -8.18 7.75
CA GLU A 215 -18.97 -7.32 8.73
C GLU A 215 -18.13 -6.08 9.06
N GLY A 216 -16.80 -6.25 9.23
CA GLY A 216 -15.86 -5.14 9.42
C GLY A 216 -15.83 -4.20 8.22
N GLY A 217 -15.79 -4.75 7.01
CA GLY A 217 -15.90 -3.98 5.77
C GLY A 217 -17.21 -3.20 5.68
N MET A 218 -18.34 -3.78 6.11
CA MET A 218 -19.62 -3.09 6.16
C MET A 218 -19.59 -1.91 7.14
N LEU A 219 -19.00 -2.07 8.31
CA LEU A 219 -18.83 -0.98 9.27
C LEU A 219 -17.93 0.13 8.72
N ALA A 220 -16.84 -0.23 8.05
CA ALA A 220 -15.97 0.73 7.38
C ALA A 220 -16.72 1.50 6.29
N TYR A 221 -17.44 0.80 5.41
CA TYR A 221 -18.29 1.39 4.39
C TYR A 221 -19.27 2.42 5.01
N ARG A 222 -20.06 2.01 6.02
CA ARG A 222 -21.03 2.88 6.72
C ARG A 222 -20.36 4.13 7.29
N THR A 223 -19.18 3.99 7.88
CA THR A 223 -18.43 5.10 8.47
C THR A 223 -17.98 6.09 7.39
N ILE A 224 -17.56 5.59 6.23
CA ILE A 224 -17.12 6.41 5.11
C ILE A 224 -18.33 7.16 4.49
N VAL A 225 -19.41 6.46 4.15
CA VAL A 225 -20.56 7.09 3.48
C VAL A 225 -21.27 8.09 4.38
N ASN A 226 -21.26 7.90 5.71
CA ASN A 226 -21.77 8.88 6.67
C ASN A 226 -20.95 10.19 6.73
N LYS A 227 -19.78 10.23 6.10
CA LYS A 227 -19.00 11.47 5.92
C LYS A 227 -19.33 12.16 4.60
N LEU A 228 -19.96 11.48 3.66
CA LEU A 228 -20.35 12.07 2.39
C LEU A 228 -21.49 13.09 2.59
N SER A 229 -21.57 14.04 1.66
CA SER A 229 -22.58 15.10 1.70
C SER A 229 -23.95 14.61 1.25
N LYS A 230 -23.99 13.56 0.45
CA LYS A 230 -25.22 12.88 0.00
C LYS A 230 -25.47 11.64 0.85
N GLU A 231 -26.74 11.33 1.05
CA GLU A 231 -27.14 10.10 1.73
C GLU A 231 -27.00 8.90 0.80
N HIS A 232 -26.47 7.80 1.33
CA HIS A 232 -26.33 6.53 0.64
C HIS A 232 -26.90 5.40 1.48
N SER A 233 -27.24 4.27 0.85
CA SER A 233 -27.74 3.08 1.55
C SER A 233 -26.76 2.61 2.62
N LEU A 234 -27.21 2.43 3.85
CA LEU A 234 -26.40 1.90 4.94
C LEU A 234 -26.52 0.37 5.09
N PHE A 235 -27.33 -0.29 4.26
CA PHE A 235 -27.58 -1.73 4.34
C PHE A 235 -27.91 -2.20 5.78
N GLU A 236 -28.79 -1.47 6.50
CA GLU A 236 -29.06 -1.67 7.93
C GLU A 236 -29.60 -3.06 8.24
N ASP A 237 -30.48 -3.59 7.37
CA ASP A 237 -31.19 -4.86 7.56
C ASP A 237 -30.46 -6.06 6.95
N VAL A 238 -29.19 -5.91 6.54
CA VAL A 238 -28.42 -7.00 5.91
C VAL A 238 -28.13 -8.09 6.93
N LYS A 239 -28.56 -9.31 6.59
CA LYS A 239 -28.20 -10.52 7.31
C LYS A 239 -26.86 -11.07 6.84
N PHE A 240 -26.21 -11.82 7.69
CA PHE A 240 -24.97 -12.49 7.36
C PHE A 240 -25.12 -13.99 7.56
N THR A 241 -24.60 -14.76 6.62
CA THR A 241 -24.53 -16.23 6.69
C THR A 241 -23.09 -16.64 6.96
N GLU A 242 -22.92 -17.48 7.97
CA GLU A 242 -21.65 -18.07 8.33
C GLU A 242 -21.27 -19.18 7.34
N ARG A 243 -20.04 -19.13 6.83
CA ARG A 243 -19.46 -20.23 6.01
C ARG A 243 -18.02 -20.46 6.41
N ALA A 244 -17.58 -21.71 6.40
CA ALA A 244 -16.20 -22.13 6.71
C ALA A 244 -15.43 -22.40 5.39
N ASP A 245 -15.32 -21.37 4.55
CA ASP A 245 -14.70 -21.45 3.22
C ASP A 245 -13.75 -20.29 2.92
N TRP A 246 -13.37 -19.52 3.95
CA TRP A 246 -12.48 -18.38 3.79
C TRP A 246 -11.02 -18.83 3.68
N ASP A 247 -10.40 -18.44 2.60
CA ASP A 247 -8.98 -18.70 2.30
C ASP A 247 -8.11 -17.58 2.88
N ALA A 248 -7.64 -17.76 4.13
CA ALA A 248 -6.94 -16.76 4.89
C ALA A 248 -5.51 -16.52 4.36
N ASP A 249 -5.17 -15.27 4.02
CA ASP A 249 -3.92 -14.90 3.35
C ASP A 249 -2.65 -15.23 4.16
N LEU A 250 -2.66 -15.02 5.48
CA LEU A 250 -1.50 -15.31 6.34
C LEU A 250 -1.29 -16.80 6.55
N VAL A 251 -2.39 -17.60 6.54
CA VAL A 251 -2.30 -19.07 6.53
C VAL A 251 -1.66 -19.55 5.24
N ASN A 252 -2.11 -19.03 4.10
CA ASN A 252 -1.54 -19.39 2.80
C ASN A 252 -0.06 -19.03 2.67
N MET A 253 0.36 -17.92 3.26
CA MET A 253 1.78 -17.55 3.33
C MET A 253 2.60 -18.57 4.14
N MET A 254 2.03 -19.15 5.21
CA MET A 254 2.71 -20.17 6.03
C MET A 254 2.60 -21.57 5.47
N TYR A 255 1.45 -21.91 4.93
CA TYR A 255 1.07 -23.26 4.46
C TYR A 255 0.48 -23.20 3.04
N PRO A 256 1.30 -22.94 2.01
CA PRO A 256 0.82 -22.87 0.64
C PRO A 256 0.06 -24.13 0.22
N GLY A 257 -1.20 -23.96 -0.22
CA GLY A 257 -2.04 -25.09 -0.66
C GLY A 257 -2.65 -25.94 0.46
N ALA A 258 -2.58 -25.48 1.72
CA ALA A 258 -3.29 -26.14 2.80
C ALA A 258 -4.81 -26.07 2.59
N PRO A 259 -5.55 -27.16 2.84
CA PRO A 259 -7.02 -27.18 2.70
C PRO A 259 -7.73 -26.51 3.89
N ASP A 260 -6.98 -25.86 4.79
CA ASP A 260 -7.51 -25.27 6.01
C ASP A 260 -8.18 -23.94 5.71
N THR A 261 -9.48 -23.84 5.94
CA THR A 261 -10.28 -22.66 5.71
C THR A 261 -10.83 -22.10 7.01
N ASP A 262 -10.96 -20.76 7.06
CA ASP A 262 -11.52 -20.03 8.20
C ASP A 262 -13.02 -19.78 8.03
N VAL A 263 -13.66 -19.44 9.13
CA VAL A 263 -15.04 -19.01 9.15
C VAL A 263 -15.13 -17.54 8.74
N GLN A 264 -16.05 -17.25 7.81
CA GLN A 264 -16.37 -15.89 7.38
C GLN A 264 -17.87 -15.66 7.39
N MET A 265 -18.29 -14.45 7.76
CA MET A 265 -19.67 -13.99 7.73
C MET A 265 -19.93 -13.28 6.40
N TYR A 266 -20.72 -13.86 5.52
CA TYR A 266 -21.02 -13.32 4.19
C TYR A 266 -22.34 -12.54 4.21
N PRO A 267 -22.40 -11.32 3.66
CA PRO A 267 -23.62 -10.54 3.58
C PRO A 267 -24.60 -11.14 2.57
N GLU A 268 -25.87 -11.22 2.96
CA GLU A 268 -26.98 -11.64 2.08
C GLU A 268 -27.49 -10.45 1.29
N ILE A 269 -26.72 -10.01 0.29
CA ILE A 269 -27.08 -8.90 -0.60
C ILE A 269 -27.20 -9.40 -2.02
N THR A 270 -28.32 -9.05 -2.69
CA THR A 270 -28.42 -9.16 -4.14
C THR A 270 -28.05 -7.82 -4.74
N TYR A 271 -26.93 -7.78 -5.42
CA TYR A 271 -26.42 -6.57 -6.06
C TYR A 271 -27.08 -6.35 -7.43
N SER A 272 -27.41 -5.10 -7.74
CA SER A 272 -27.96 -4.70 -9.04
C SER A 272 -26.92 -4.27 -10.06
N PHE A 273 -25.73 -3.84 -9.59
CA PHE A 273 -24.65 -3.39 -10.47
C PHE A 273 -24.09 -4.51 -11.36
N THR A 274 -23.49 -4.10 -12.46
CA THR A 274 -22.70 -4.97 -13.35
C THR A 274 -21.28 -4.39 -13.49
N VAL A 275 -20.28 -5.28 -13.60
CA VAL A 275 -18.89 -4.89 -13.87
C VAL A 275 -18.73 -4.67 -15.37
N LYS A 276 -18.14 -3.54 -15.76
CA LYS A 276 -17.81 -3.21 -17.16
C LYS A 276 -16.50 -3.94 -17.55
N GLY A 277 -16.51 -4.56 -18.73
CA GLY A 277 -15.30 -5.21 -19.26
C GLY A 277 -14.96 -6.56 -18.61
N ALA A 278 -13.68 -6.91 -18.63
CA ALA A 278 -13.20 -8.16 -18.05
C ALA A 278 -12.95 -7.99 -16.55
N PHE A 279 -13.51 -8.86 -15.75
CA PHE A 279 -13.26 -8.96 -14.31
C PHE A 279 -12.61 -10.31 -14.01
N VAL A 280 -11.44 -10.30 -13.42
CA VAL A 280 -10.68 -11.49 -13.04
C VAL A 280 -10.83 -11.76 -11.54
N SER A 281 -10.64 -10.72 -10.72
CA SER A 281 -10.71 -10.83 -9.27
C SER A 281 -10.85 -9.47 -8.58
N ASP A 282 -11.11 -9.50 -7.27
CA ASP A 282 -11.10 -8.29 -6.43
C ASP A 282 -9.71 -7.60 -6.38
N MET A 283 -8.68 -8.27 -6.91
CA MET A 283 -7.32 -7.74 -6.99
C MET A 283 -7.06 -6.93 -8.28
N ASP A 284 -8.02 -6.86 -9.19
CA ASP A 284 -7.86 -6.10 -10.44
C ASP A 284 -7.49 -4.64 -10.16
N MET A 285 -6.57 -4.12 -10.96
CA MET A 285 -6.04 -2.75 -10.80
C MET A 285 -7.12 -1.69 -10.99
N VAL A 286 -8.10 -1.97 -11.86
CA VAL A 286 -9.26 -1.13 -12.12
C VAL A 286 -10.49 -2.02 -12.19
N ILE A 287 -11.53 -1.67 -11.44
CA ILE A 287 -12.86 -2.27 -11.53
C ILE A 287 -13.84 -1.14 -11.82
N GLU A 288 -14.53 -1.20 -12.93
CA GLU A 288 -15.55 -0.24 -13.33
C GLU A 288 -16.93 -0.90 -13.23
N THR A 289 -17.91 -0.22 -12.64
CA THR A 289 -19.26 -0.73 -12.47
C THR A 289 -20.32 0.25 -12.96
N THR A 290 -21.50 -0.29 -13.26
CA THR A 290 -22.68 0.49 -13.66
C THR A 290 -23.95 -0.20 -13.20
N GLY A 291 -25.02 0.56 -12.99
CA GLY A 291 -26.35 0.04 -12.65
C GLY A 291 -26.50 -0.31 -11.17
N GLY A 292 -25.71 0.27 -10.29
CA GLY A 292 -25.96 0.20 -8.85
C GLY A 292 -27.29 0.89 -8.50
N ALA A 293 -27.90 0.49 -7.38
CA ALA A 293 -29.23 0.97 -6.98
C ALA A 293 -29.24 2.43 -6.48
N GLY A 294 -28.08 2.97 -6.12
CA GLY A 294 -27.95 4.35 -5.66
C GLY A 294 -27.81 5.36 -6.79
N GLU A 295 -27.56 6.61 -6.41
CA GLU A 295 -27.37 7.73 -7.33
C GLU A 295 -25.93 8.23 -7.31
N GLY A 296 -25.53 8.95 -8.38
CA GLY A 296 -24.22 9.59 -8.51
C GLY A 296 -23.13 8.65 -9.03
N SER A 297 -21.93 9.19 -9.09
CA SER A 297 -20.76 8.48 -9.63
C SER A 297 -19.56 8.61 -8.70
N LEU A 298 -18.93 7.47 -8.42
CA LEU A 298 -17.82 7.33 -7.49
C LEU A 298 -16.50 7.07 -8.23
N LEU A 299 -15.45 7.78 -7.84
CA LEU A 299 -14.07 7.35 -8.03
C LEU A 299 -13.49 6.95 -6.67
N MET A 300 -13.13 5.68 -6.50
CA MET A 300 -12.54 5.20 -5.26
C MET A 300 -11.12 4.69 -5.51
N PHE A 301 -10.15 5.33 -4.86
CA PHE A 301 -8.81 4.77 -4.72
C PHE A 301 -8.80 3.84 -3.51
N ARG A 302 -8.30 2.62 -3.70
CA ARG A 302 -8.33 1.59 -2.68
C ARG A 302 -7.09 0.71 -2.72
N ASP A 303 -6.84 0.01 -1.64
CA ASP A 303 -5.91 -1.13 -1.62
C ASP A 303 -6.64 -2.47 -1.43
N SER A 304 -5.98 -3.46 -0.82
CA SER A 304 -6.59 -4.78 -0.60
C SER A 304 -7.70 -4.79 0.44
N PHE A 305 -7.74 -3.82 1.35
CA PHE A 305 -8.84 -3.67 2.30
C PHE A 305 -10.15 -3.31 1.62
N GLY A 306 -10.07 -2.57 0.52
CA GLY A 306 -11.20 -2.28 -0.35
C GLY A 306 -11.84 -3.51 -1.01
N ASN A 307 -11.17 -4.68 -1.03
CA ASN A 307 -11.73 -5.90 -1.64
C ASN A 307 -13.05 -6.34 -1.01
N THR A 308 -13.25 -6.11 0.28
CA THR A 308 -14.51 -6.44 0.98
C THR A 308 -15.54 -5.33 0.92
N THR A 309 -15.17 -4.11 0.54
CA THR A 309 -16.05 -2.93 0.60
C THR A 309 -16.55 -2.47 -0.75
N TRP A 310 -15.80 -2.68 -1.84
CA TRP A 310 -16.11 -2.10 -3.14
C TRP A 310 -17.50 -2.48 -3.66
N ARG A 311 -18.01 -3.69 -3.35
CA ARG A 311 -19.36 -4.11 -3.77
C ARG A 311 -20.46 -3.29 -3.09
N TYR A 312 -20.25 -2.86 -1.84
CA TYR A 312 -21.21 -1.99 -1.15
C TYR A 312 -21.24 -0.60 -1.81
N PHE A 313 -20.05 -0.08 -2.14
CA PHE A 313 -19.96 1.18 -2.89
C PHE A 313 -20.53 1.06 -4.29
N ALA A 314 -20.25 -0.02 -5.03
CA ALA A 314 -20.81 -0.26 -6.35
C ALA A 314 -22.33 -0.32 -6.37
N GLU A 315 -22.96 -0.83 -5.30
CA GLU A 315 -24.40 -0.86 -5.15
C GLU A 315 -24.98 0.50 -4.71
N ALA A 316 -24.22 1.26 -3.92
CA ALA A 316 -24.64 2.55 -3.39
C ALA A 316 -24.52 3.72 -4.38
N PHE A 317 -23.87 3.52 -5.53
CA PHE A 317 -23.73 4.51 -6.60
C PHE A 317 -24.23 3.95 -7.92
N ALA A 318 -24.74 4.82 -8.81
CA ALA A 318 -25.18 4.41 -10.14
C ALA A 318 -24.00 3.92 -11.00
N GLU A 319 -22.85 4.58 -10.86
CA GLU A 319 -21.59 4.20 -11.49
C GLU A 319 -20.46 4.31 -10.48
N ALA A 320 -19.45 3.41 -10.55
CA ALA A 320 -18.29 3.50 -9.70
C ALA A 320 -17.05 2.92 -10.38
N ASP A 321 -15.94 3.64 -10.25
CA ASP A 321 -14.61 3.23 -10.68
C ASP A 321 -13.72 3.04 -9.44
N PHE A 322 -13.12 1.86 -9.31
CA PHE A 322 -12.23 1.48 -8.22
C PHE A 322 -10.82 1.31 -8.76
N GLU A 323 -9.88 2.13 -8.29
CA GLU A 323 -8.49 2.12 -8.76
C GLU A 323 -7.52 1.75 -7.63
N ARG A 324 -6.49 0.96 -7.95
CA ARG A 324 -5.42 0.54 -6.99
C ARG A 324 -4.06 1.18 -7.27
N ALA A 325 -3.94 1.93 -8.35
CA ALA A 325 -2.67 2.53 -8.76
C ALA A 325 -2.21 3.64 -7.79
N VAL A 326 -0.91 3.66 -7.53
CA VAL A 326 -0.20 4.76 -6.86
C VAL A 326 0.86 5.27 -7.82
N PRO A 327 0.97 6.59 -8.06
CA PRO A 327 0.21 7.69 -7.44
C PRO A 327 -1.26 7.74 -7.86
N TYR A 328 -2.09 8.34 -6.98
CA TYR A 328 -3.53 8.48 -7.20
C TYR A 328 -3.83 9.46 -8.34
N ARG A 329 -4.65 9.04 -9.30
CA ARG A 329 -4.90 9.77 -10.56
C ARG A 329 -6.16 10.62 -10.50
N LEU A 330 -6.15 11.72 -9.72
CA LEU A 330 -7.30 12.62 -9.60
C LEU A 330 -7.66 13.33 -10.92
N ASN A 331 -6.70 13.43 -11.85
CA ASN A 331 -6.98 13.95 -13.20
C ASN A 331 -8.00 13.12 -14.00
N THR A 332 -8.38 11.93 -13.51
CA THR A 332 -9.42 11.10 -14.15
C THR A 332 -10.84 11.47 -13.74
N ILE A 333 -11.04 12.32 -12.73
CA ILE A 333 -12.35 12.76 -12.25
C ILE A 333 -13.26 13.24 -13.38
N ASP A 334 -12.76 14.16 -14.21
CA ASP A 334 -13.54 14.75 -15.31
C ASP A 334 -13.87 13.70 -16.40
N ARG A 335 -12.97 12.75 -16.68
CA ARG A 335 -13.18 11.66 -17.63
C ARG A 335 -14.28 10.70 -17.19
N ILE A 336 -14.29 10.39 -15.91
CA ILE A 336 -15.24 9.46 -15.30
C ILE A 336 -16.57 10.18 -15.03
N GLY A 337 -16.56 11.50 -14.85
CA GLY A 337 -17.72 12.29 -14.40
C GLY A 337 -18.07 12.00 -12.95
N ALA A 338 -17.05 11.73 -12.12
CA ALA A 338 -17.25 11.43 -10.70
C ALA A 338 -17.75 12.66 -9.95
N ASP A 339 -18.80 12.50 -9.15
CA ASP A 339 -19.29 13.50 -8.21
C ASP A 339 -18.84 13.24 -6.76
N THR A 340 -18.20 12.10 -6.54
CA THR A 340 -17.68 11.66 -5.26
C THR A 340 -16.32 10.99 -5.42
N VAL A 341 -15.36 11.33 -4.56
CA VAL A 341 -14.05 10.68 -4.47
C VAL A 341 -13.85 10.13 -3.06
N VAL A 342 -13.51 8.85 -2.98
CA VAL A 342 -13.06 8.21 -1.74
C VAL A 342 -11.62 7.76 -1.91
N LEU A 343 -10.74 8.13 -0.98
CA LEU A 343 -9.38 7.63 -0.91
C LEU A 343 -9.25 6.76 0.34
N GLU A 344 -9.12 5.47 0.15
CA GLU A 344 -8.88 4.47 1.18
C GLU A 344 -7.44 3.95 1.06
N ILE A 345 -6.74 3.89 2.18
CA ILE A 345 -5.38 3.35 2.28
C ILE A 345 -5.21 2.61 3.61
N VAL A 346 -4.48 1.50 3.61
CA VAL A 346 -4.13 0.83 4.86
C VAL A 346 -3.00 1.56 5.60
N GLU A 347 -3.04 1.53 6.92
CA GLU A 347 -2.11 2.25 7.81
C GLU A 347 -0.63 2.02 7.46
N ARG A 348 -0.21 0.77 7.19
CA ARG A 348 1.18 0.45 6.81
C ARG A 348 1.65 1.12 5.51
N ASN A 349 0.72 1.57 4.67
CA ASN A 349 1.02 2.21 3.38
C ASN A 349 1.00 3.75 3.46
N LEU A 350 0.83 4.36 4.63
CA LEU A 350 0.79 5.83 4.79
C LEU A 350 2.03 6.53 4.23
N LYS A 351 3.19 5.85 4.25
CA LYS A 351 4.42 6.35 3.62
C LYS A 351 4.26 6.62 2.11
N ASN A 352 3.35 5.91 1.41
CA ASN A 352 3.11 6.17 -0.01
C ASN A 352 2.53 7.57 -0.26
N LEU A 353 1.72 8.09 0.67
CA LEU A 353 1.21 9.46 0.61
C LEU A 353 2.31 10.50 0.84
N ALA A 354 3.31 10.17 1.65
CA ALA A 354 4.46 11.03 1.85
C ALA A 354 5.39 11.04 0.64
N GLU A 355 5.55 9.90 -0.06
CA GLU A 355 6.52 9.74 -1.15
C GLU A 355 5.94 10.05 -2.54
N LYS A 356 4.63 9.93 -2.75
CA LYS A 356 3.99 9.99 -4.06
C LYS A 356 2.90 11.06 -4.11
N ALA A 357 3.22 12.17 -4.76
CA ALA A 357 2.22 13.21 -5.02
C ALA A 357 1.08 12.68 -5.92
N PRO A 358 -0.17 13.14 -5.71
CA PRO A 358 -1.29 12.79 -6.57
C PRO A 358 -1.10 13.37 -7.98
N MET A 359 -1.52 12.62 -9.01
CA MET A 359 -1.51 13.10 -10.39
C MET A 359 -2.76 13.96 -10.62
N MET A 360 -2.59 15.26 -10.47
CA MET A 360 -3.59 16.30 -10.74
C MET A 360 -2.88 17.60 -11.06
N GLU A 361 -3.57 18.52 -11.76
CA GLU A 361 -3.03 19.87 -11.97
C GLU A 361 -2.73 20.53 -10.62
N ALA A 362 -1.52 21.06 -10.47
CA ALA A 362 -1.12 21.76 -9.27
C ALA A 362 -1.99 23.02 -9.08
N PRO A 363 -2.46 23.31 -7.84
CA PRO A 363 -3.33 24.45 -7.59
C PRO A 363 -2.68 25.78 -7.95
N LYS A 364 -3.43 26.65 -8.62
CA LYS A 364 -3.00 28.03 -8.90
C LYS A 364 -3.17 28.89 -7.68
N ARG A 365 -2.17 29.73 -7.40
CA ARG A 365 -2.20 30.67 -6.26
C ARG A 365 -1.91 32.10 -6.72
N ASN A 366 -2.51 33.07 -6.05
CA ASN A 366 -2.21 34.48 -6.25
C ASN A 366 -1.24 34.94 -5.17
N LEU A 367 -0.01 35.26 -5.55
CA LEU A 367 1.04 35.72 -4.65
C LEU A 367 1.55 37.08 -5.09
N GLU A 368 1.73 37.98 -4.10
CA GLU A 368 2.47 39.21 -4.30
C GLU A 368 3.89 39.01 -3.78
N VAL A 369 4.82 38.84 -4.72
CA VAL A 369 6.25 38.64 -4.41
C VAL A 369 6.96 39.96 -4.61
N LEU A 370 7.39 40.58 -3.50
CA LEU A 370 8.08 41.88 -3.53
C LEU A 370 9.58 41.71 -3.79
N ASP A 371 10.23 40.88 -2.97
CA ASP A 371 11.66 40.58 -3.06
C ASP A 371 11.89 39.09 -2.82
N ALA A 372 12.72 38.42 -3.65
CA ALA A 372 13.10 37.06 -3.49
C ALA A 372 14.63 36.88 -3.48
N TYR A 373 15.12 36.11 -2.51
CA TYR A 373 16.54 35.78 -2.40
C TYR A 373 16.89 34.63 -3.37
N ASP A 374 17.90 34.84 -4.20
CA ASP A 374 18.47 33.77 -5.03
C ASP A 374 19.20 32.74 -4.15
N ILE A 375 18.81 31.47 -4.30
CA ILE A 375 19.40 30.34 -3.57
C ILE A 375 19.96 29.26 -4.51
N SER A 376 20.28 29.64 -5.74
CA SER A 376 20.82 28.70 -6.74
C SER A 376 22.15 28.05 -6.31
N ASP A 377 22.88 28.68 -5.38
CA ASP A 377 24.14 28.22 -4.79
C ASP A 377 23.95 27.24 -3.61
N ARG A 378 22.69 26.98 -3.20
CA ARG A 378 22.38 26.04 -2.12
C ARG A 378 22.25 24.61 -2.64
N ASP A 379 22.20 23.67 -1.69
CA ASP A 379 22.02 22.25 -1.97
C ASP A 379 20.56 21.92 -2.34
N ASN A 380 20.11 22.47 -3.48
CA ASN A 380 18.80 22.21 -4.06
C ASN A 380 18.97 21.19 -5.19
N GLN A 381 17.99 20.29 -5.32
CA GLN A 381 17.94 19.32 -6.43
C GLN A 381 16.61 19.49 -7.17
N VAL A 382 16.67 19.60 -8.48
CA VAL A 382 15.47 19.79 -9.32
C VAL A 382 15.61 18.95 -10.58
N ALA A 383 14.54 18.23 -10.90
CA ALA A 383 14.42 17.46 -12.14
C ALA A 383 13.03 17.64 -12.74
N SER A 384 12.90 17.28 -14.00
CA SER A 384 11.60 17.23 -14.68
C SER A 384 11.50 16.06 -15.65
N ARG A 385 10.25 15.66 -15.93
CA ARG A 385 9.93 14.66 -16.95
C ARG A 385 8.51 14.88 -17.47
N THR A 386 8.20 14.33 -18.63
CA THR A 386 6.80 14.20 -19.07
C THR A 386 6.12 13.05 -18.33
N ALA A 387 4.93 13.28 -17.81
CA ALA A 387 4.12 12.31 -17.06
C ALA A 387 2.66 12.35 -17.57
N GLY A 388 2.37 11.57 -18.62
CA GLY A 388 1.07 11.59 -19.29
C GLY A 388 0.79 12.95 -19.94
N VAL A 389 -0.25 13.64 -19.46
CA VAL A 389 -0.67 14.98 -19.94
C VAL A 389 0.01 16.12 -19.18
N PHE A 390 0.93 15.78 -18.27
CA PHE A 390 1.61 16.75 -17.42
C PHE A 390 3.10 16.85 -17.72
N PHE A 391 3.64 18.05 -17.53
CA PHE A 391 5.05 18.30 -17.29
C PHE A 391 5.28 18.25 -15.77
N HIS A 392 5.96 17.22 -15.29
CA HIS A 392 6.22 16.96 -13.89
C HIS A 392 7.57 17.57 -13.50
N ILE A 393 7.56 18.51 -12.56
CA ILE A 393 8.77 19.10 -11.94
C ILE A 393 8.80 18.63 -10.49
N TYR A 394 9.93 18.11 -10.05
CA TYR A 394 10.10 17.58 -8.69
C TYR A 394 11.53 17.77 -8.20
N GLY A 395 11.72 17.70 -6.91
CA GLY A 395 13.03 17.88 -6.32
C GLY A 395 13.01 18.09 -4.82
N SER A 396 14.10 18.66 -4.30
CA SER A 396 14.24 19.03 -2.91
C SER A 396 14.83 20.43 -2.76
N ILE A 397 14.42 21.12 -1.71
CA ILE A 397 14.89 22.46 -1.35
C ILE A 397 15.89 22.33 -0.19
N ALA A 398 16.90 23.17 -0.18
CA ALA A 398 17.92 23.20 0.89
C ALA A 398 17.25 23.27 2.27
N PRO A 399 17.47 22.29 3.16
CA PRO A 399 16.70 22.16 4.39
C PRO A 399 16.90 23.31 5.39
N GLU A 400 18.04 23.99 5.32
CA GLU A 400 18.37 25.10 6.23
C GLU A 400 17.52 26.36 6.04
N ILE A 401 16.78 26.46 4.92
CA ILE A 401 15.88 27.60 4.67
C ILE A 401 14.43 27.30 5.02
N LEU A 402 14.09 26.02 5.28
CA LEU A 402 12.72 25.59 5.48
C LEU A 402 12.31 25.65 6.96
N ASP A 403 11.16 26.27 7.21
CA ASP A 403 10.44 26.17 8.50
C ASP A 403 9.40 25.03 8.48
N GLU A 404 8.53 24.99 9.47
CA GLU A 404 7.47 23.97 9.56
C GLU A 404 6.35 24.22 8.54
N ASP A 405 6.12 25.48 8.13
CA ASP A 405 5.00 25.90 7.28
C ASP A 405 5.46 26.40 5.90
N TYR A 406 6.54 25.81 5.37
CA TYR A 406 7.03 26.17 4.06
C TYR A 406 6.07 25.76 2.93
N HIS A 407 6.11 26.54 1.83
CA HIS A 407 5.42 26.24 0.58
C HIS A 407 6.38 26.37 -0.60
N VAL A 408 6.25 25.51 -1.58
CA VAL A 408 6.99 25.55 -2.84
C VAL A 408 6.02 25.81 -3.99
N TYR A 409 6.39 26.74 -4.85
CA TYR A 409 5.60 27.09 -6.04
C TYR A 409 6.45 26.98 -7.29
N ILE A 410 5.86 26.49 -8.37
CA ILE A 410 6.45 26.63 -9.70
C ILE A 410 5.87 27.90 -10.33
N ILE A 411 6.74 28.80 -10.72
CA ILE A 411 6.39 30.04 -11.42
C ILE A 411 6.47 29.78 -12.92
N ALA A 412 5.37 29.95 -13.62
CA ALA A 412 5.34 29.98 -15.08
C ALA A 412 5.16 31.44 -15.55
N LYS A 413 6.15 31.99 -16.24
CA LYS A 413 6.09 33.36 -16.79
C LYS A 413 5.78 33.29 -18.26
N LYS A 414 4.81 34.10 -18.71
CA LYS A 414 4.45 34.24 -20.12
C LYS A 414 4.07 35.70 -20.41
N SER A 415 4.76 36.33 -21.36
CA SER A 415 4.50 37.73 -21.78
C SER A 415 4.43 38.73 -20.62
N GLY A 416 5.33 38.57 -19.65
CA GLY A 416 5.42 39.44 -18.46
C GLY A 416 4.46 39.07 -17.31
N ASN A 417 3.50 38.20 -17.51
CA ASN A 417 2.62 37.70 -16.45
C ASN A 417 3.23 36.46 -15.79
N ALA A 418 3.05 36.33 -14.48
CA ALA A 418 3.49 35.18 -13.71
C ALA A 418 2.27 34.44 -13.11
N VAL A 419 2.24 33.14 -13.25
CA VAL A 419 1.27 32.25 -12.61
C VAL A 419 2.04 31.33 -11.67
N PHE A 420 1.54 31.20 -10.44
CA PHE A 420 2.15 30.39 -9.39
C PHE A 420 1.35 29.10 -9.22
N TYR A 421 2.03 27.96 -9.33
CA TYR A 421 1.45 26.63 -9.13
C TYR A 421 2.03 26.05 -7.85
N GLU A 422 1.20 25.77 -6.85
CA GLU A 422 1.63 25.21 -5.58
C GLU A 422 2.01 23.76 -5.74
N ALA A 423 3.24 23.42 -5.38
CA ALA A 423 3.76 22.06 -5.43
C ALA A 423 3.33 21.27 -4.19
N PHE A 424 3.11 19.97 -4.37
CA PHE A 424 2.87 19.02 -3.28
C PHE A 424 4.16 18.80 -2.49
N PRO A 425 4.15 18.99 -1.17
CA PRO A 425 5.30 18.63 -0.35
C PRO A 425 5.39 17.10 -0.24
N ILE A 426 6.58 16.55 -0.54
CA ILE A 426 6.81 15.11 -0.53
C ILE A 426 8.11 14.74 0.19
N TYR A 427 8.23 13.44 0.50
CA TYR A 427 9.48 12.82 0.88
C TYR A 427 10.22 12.39 -0.41
N GLU A 428 11.23 13.18 -0.82
CA GLU A 428 11.95 12.93 -2.07
C GLU A 428 12.99 11.82 -1.90
N ARG A 429 12.97 10.83 -2.78
CA ARG A 429 13.92 9.71 -2.81
C ARG A 429 14.62 9.50 -4.15
N GLU A 430 14.01 9.97 -5.26
CA GLU A 430 14.47 9.63 -6.61
C GLU A 430 15.80 10.32 -6.97
N LEU A 431 16.05 11.51 -6.41
CA LEU A 431 17.23 12.31 -6.73
C LEU A 431 18.39 12.14 -5.74
N LEU A 432 18.18 11.38 -4.66
CA LEU A 432 19.15 11.32 -3.59
C LEU A 432 20.19 10.23 -3.82
N THR A 433 21.45 10.64 -3.63
CA THR A 433 22.62 9.77 -3.59
C THR A 433 23.02 9.33 -2.17
N SER A 434 22.30 9.81 -1.12
CA SER A 434 22.61 9.53 0.28
C SER A 434 21.37 9.22 1.11
N GLU A 435 21.54 8.44 2.20
CA GLU A 435 20.49 8.06 3.17
C GLU A 435 19.98 9.23 4.04
N ARG A 436 20.02 10.47 3.56
CA ARG A 436 19.52 11.62 4.33
C ARG A 436 17.99 11.61 4.36
N CYS A 437 17.42 12.01 5.50
CA CYS A 437 16.01 12.28 5.63
C CYS A 437 15.61 13.44 4.71
N CYS A 438 14.60 13.26 3.86
CA CYS A 438 14.31 14.13 2.72
C CYS A 438 12.86 14.55 2.72
N ASP A 439 12.38 15.00 3.88
CA ASP A 439 11.06 15.59 4.08
C ASP A 439 10.96 17.06 3.61
N ASN A 440 11.93 17.48 2.79
CA ASN A 440 12.08 18.80 2.16
C ASN A 440 11.85 18.74 0.63
N GLY A 441 11.24 17.64 0.14
CA GLY A 441 10.94 17.45 -1.26
C GLY A 441 9.67 18.17 -1.72
N PHE A 442 9.56 18.33 -3.04
CA PHE A 442 8.38 18.88 -3.69
C PHE A 442 8.09 18.15 -5.01
N SER A 443 6.83 18.16 -5.42
CA SER A 443 6.38 17.59 -6.69
C SER A 443 5.26 18.46 -7.26
N CYS A 444 5.34 18.81 -8.54
CA CYS A 444 4.37 19.69 -9.20
C CYS A 444 4.03 19.16 -10.59
N TYR A 445 2.76 18.98 -10.84
CA TYR A 445 2.22 18.59 -12.15
C TYR A 445 1.61 19.80 -12.85
N LEU A 446 2.31 20.33 -13.85
CA LEU A 446 1.81 21.41 -14.71
C LEU A 446 1.15 20.80 -15.95
N PRO A 447 0.06 21.37 -16.50
CA PRO A 447 -0.37 21.03 -17.84
C PRO A 447 0.79 21.19 -18.82
N GLU A 448 0.98 20.25 -19.75
CA GLU A 448 2.12 20.27 -20.68
C GLU A 448 2.15 21.55 -21.54
N GLU A 449 0.97 22.07 -21.92
CA GLU A 449 0.83 23.34 -22.64
C GLU A 449 1.38 24.54 -21.85
N VAL A 450 1.10 24.62 -20.53
CA VAL A 450 1.63 25.67 -19.66
C VAL A 450 3.16 25.65 -19.65
N ALA A 451 3.73 24.46 -19.44
CA ALA A 451 5.17 24.33 -19.45
C ALA A 451 5.78 24.65 -20.82
N THR A 452 5.13 24.29 -21.92
CA THR A 452 5.62 24.52 -23.29
C THR A 452 5.55 26.00 -23.69
N GLU A 453 4.49 26.67 -23.31
CA GLU A 453 4.22 28.08 -23.70
C GLU A 453 4.89 29.10 -22.78
N ALA A 454 5.40 28.70 -21.63
CA ALA A 454 6.09 29.61 -20.71
C ALA A 454 7.43 30.10 -21.29
N ASP A 455 7.66 31.44 -21.24
CA ASP A 455 8.93 32.05 -21.60
C ASP A 455 10.05 31.61 -20.64
N SER A 456 9.72 31.42 -19.36
CA SER A 456 10.61 30.88 -18.34
C SER A 456 9.85 30.20 -17.22
N LEU A 457 10.50 29.22 -16.58
CA LEU A 457 10.04 28.60 -15.33
C LEU A 457 10.98 28.99 -14.19
N GLY A 458 10.47 28.90 -12.97
CA GLY A 458 11.27 29.10 -11.77
C GLY A 458 10.62 28.43 -10.57
N ILE A 459 11.39 28.24 -9.51
CA ILE A 459 10.89 27.66 -8.27
C ILE A 459 10.95 28.74 -7.21
N LEU A 460 9.85 28.98 -6.55
CA LEU A 460 9.71 29.91 -5.44
C LEU A 460 9.40 29.13 -4.18
N THR A 461 10.22 29.29 -3.14
CA THR A 461 9.94 28.77 -1.82
C THR A 461 9.56 29.92 -0.89
N VAL A 462 8.46 29.76 -0.17
CA VAL A 462 8.04 30.66 0.90
C VAL A 462 8.29 29.96 2.23
N SER A 463 9.09 30.57 3.08
CA SER A 463 9.45 30.03 4.38
C SER A 463 9.83 31.17 5.33
N ASN A 464 9.37 31.12 6.58
CA ASN A 464 9.63 32.19 7.60
C ASN A 464 9.23 33.59 7.12
N GLY A 465 8.18 33.72 6.29
CA GLY A 465 7.75 34.98 5.71
C GLY A 465 8.71 35.60 4.69
N LYS A 466 9.68 34.82 4.19
CA LYS A 466 10.64 35.21 3.16
C LYS A 466 10.40 34.41 1.88
N TYR A 467 10.83 35.00 0.78
CA TYR A 467 10.75 34.39 -0.54
C TYR A 467 12.15 34.00 -1.02
N TYR A 468 12.30 32.75 -1.47
CA TYR A 468 13.55 32.20 -2.01
C TYR A 468 13.30 31.70 -3.43
N TYR A 469 14.19 32.02 -4.36
CA TYR A 469 13.99 31.77 -5.77
C TYR A 469 15.14 30.96 -6.38
N ILE A 470 14.78 30.00 -7.24
CA ILE A 470 15.70 29.22 -8.07
C ILE A 470 15.25 29.39 -9.52
N PRO A 471 16.07 29.98 -10.43
CA PRO A 471 15.77 29.95 -11.84
C PRO A 471 15.81 28.50 -12.35
N TYR A 472 14.85 28.14 -13.20
CA TYR A 472 14.78 26.81 -13.77
C TYR A 472 14.84 26.91 -15.30
N THR A 473 15.86 26.24 -15.88
CA THR A 473 15.99 26.09 -17.33
C THR A 473 15.64 24.65 -17.68
N LYS A 474 14.71 24.50 -18.66
CA LYS A 474 14.24 23.18 -19.13
C LYS A 474 15.38 22.37 -19.72
#